data_8ed749ace654fbd8dee7b32e1f6e8304
#
_entry.id   8ed749ace654fbd8dee7b32e1f6e8304
#
_cell.length_a   1.000
_cell.length_b   1.000
_cell.length_c   1.000
_cell.angle_alpha   90.00
_cell.angle_beta   90.00
_cell.angle_gamma   90.00
#
_symmetry.space_group_name_H-M   'P 1'
#
loop_
_entity.id
_entity.type
_entity.pdbx_description
1 polymer ?
#
loop_
_entity_poly.entity_id
_entity_poly.type
_entity_poly.pdbx_seq_one_letter_code
_entity_poly.pdbx_strand_id
1 'polypeptide(L)'
;MMNVVLVGCGAMSRQWLDAVRQIDGLAIVGLVDLDAERAKARADEYNLTGAVIGTSLDAVLDQTRPDAVFDVVVPAARREVALSAFAHNCHLLTEKPLADSPENARAIVEAARRAGRVHAVVQNRRYVANVRRIRRFLDSGGIGAATSIHADFFIAPHFGGFREEMAHVLLLDMAIHTFDAARYMVGGEPTSVCCQEWEPPNSWYRQGSSASAIFDLGGGKTFTYAGSWCADGFRTSWEGSWRIVAERGSLIWDGHDGLKAEVMASGRDGLIDKTQPIDVPPLDPVDRIGGHLGIIRDFMHAIETGTKPETHGADNIKSLAMVFGAIESAETGRRVAITAQEEK
;
A
#
# COMPACT_ATOMS: atom_id res chain seq x y z
N MET A 1 1.88 19.12 -19.42
CA MET A 1 1.47 17.73 -19.71
C MET A 1 2.61 16.85 -19.28
N MET A 2 2.35 15.87 -18.42
CA MET A 2 3.35 14.91 -17.93
C MET A 2 3.39 13.70 -18.85
N ASN A 3 4.52 13.36 -19.39
CA ASN A 3 4.74 12.22 -20.27
C ASN A 3 5.26 11.04 -19.45
N VAL A 4 4.66 9.87 -19.61
CA VAL A 4 4.97 8.70 -18.81
C VAL A 4 5.22 7.47 -19.68
N VAL A 5 6.22 6.69 -19.33
CA VAL A 5 6.41 5.31 -19.82
C VAL A 5 5.89 4.34 -18.80
N LEU A 6 5.01 3.41 -19.21
CA LEU A 6 4.54 2.32 -18.37
C LEU A 6 5.34 1.06 -18.70
N VAL A 7 5.92 0.43 -17.67
CA VAL A 7 6.68 -0.81 -17.78
C VAL A 7 5.98 -1.94 -17.02
N GLY A 8 5.74 -3.06 -17.70
CA GLY A 8 4.94 -4.19 -17.22
C GLY A 8 3.49 -4.09 -17.67
N CYS A 9 3.16 -4.73 -18.79
CA CYS A 9 1.84 -4.68 -19.42
C CYS A 9 0.93 -5.88 -19.03
N GLY A 10 1.15 -6.45 -17.85
CA GLY A 10 0.34 -7.53 -17.26
C GLY A 10 -1.07 -7.10 -16.88
N ALA A 11 -1.78 -7.96 -16.12
CA ALA A 11 -3.18 -7.69 -15.73
C ALA A 11 -3.34 -6.38 -14.93
N MET A 12 -2.38 -6.09 -14.02
CA MET A 12 -2.44 -4.90 -13.16
C MET A 12 -2.35 -3.59 -13.95
N SER A 13 -1.68 -3.58 -15.11
CA SER A 13 -1.56 -2.37 -15.94
C SER A 13 -2.90 -1.78 -16.37
N ARG A 14 -3.97 -2.59 -16.41
CA ARG A 14 -5.33 -2.09 -16.70
C ARG A 14 -5.80 -1.10 -15.64
N GLN A 15 -5.64 -1.41 -14.36
CA GLN A 15 -6.06 -0.50 -13.28
C GLN A 15 -5.31 0.84 -13.35
N TRP A 16 -4.03 0.82 -13.72
CA TRP A 16 -3.24 2.01 -13.91
C TRP A 16 -3.74 2.84 -15.10
N LEU A 17 -3.95 2.21 -16.25
CA LEU A 17 -4.41 2.90 -17.46
C LEU A 17 -5.85 3.41 -17.34
N ASP A 18 -6.71 2.68 -16.61
CA ASP A 18 -8.06 3.15 -16.27
C ASP A 18 -8.03 4.40 -15.38
N ALA A 19 -7.08 4.49 -14.45
CA ALA A 19 -6.87 5.68 -13.64
C ALA A 19 -6.29 6.84 -14.48
N VAL A 20 -5.31 6.56 -15.34
CA VAL A 20 -4.69 7.55 -16.26
C VAL A 20 -5.73 8.23 -17.14
N ARG A 21 -6.68 7.47 -17.70
CA ARG A 21 -7.78 8.03 -18.54
C ARG A 21 -8.66 9.07 -17.83
N GLN A 22 -8.62 9.12 -16.50
CA GLN A 22 -9.40 10.04 -15.68
C GLN A 22 -8.58 11.26 -15.21
N ILE A 23 -7.37 11.41 -15.72
CA ILE A 23 -6.44 12.47 -15.31
C ILE A 23 -6.06 13.33 -16.52
N ASP A 24 -6.49 14.58 -16.49
CA ASP A 24 -6.05 15.56 -17.48
C ASP A 24 -4.57 15.90 -17.28
N GLY A 25 -3.88 16.16 -18.39
CA GLY A 25 -2.48 16.56 -18.34
C GLY A 25 -1.47 15.39 -18.16
N LEU A 26 -1.91 14.12 -18.25
CA LEU A 26 -1.08 12.93 -18.18
C LEU A 26 -1.18 12.13 -19.51
N ALA A 27 -0.04 11.76 -20.08
CA ALA A 27 0.02 11.01 -21.33
C ALA A 27 0.96 9.81 -21.23
N ILE A 28 0.52 8.64 -21.69
CA ILE A 28 1.37 7.48 -21.87
C ILE A 28 2.06 7.59 -23.23
N VAL A 29 3.37 7.83 -23.22
CA VAL A 29 4.19 7.99 -24.43
C VAL A 29 4.99 6.73 -24.80
N GLY A 30 5.02 5.74 -23.91
CA GLY A 30 5.65 4.46 -24.18
C GLY A 30 5.12 3.34 -23.30
N LEU A 31 5.14 2.11 -23.83
CA LEU A 31 4.85 0.88 -23.11
C LEU A 31 5.99 -0.11 -23.29
N VAL A 32 6.43 -0.71 -22.19
CA VAL A 32 7.51 -1.70 -22.15
C VAL A 32 7.05 -2.98 -21.49
N ASP A 33 7.28 -4.10 -22.14
CA ASP A 33 7.12 -5.44 -21.54
C ASP A 33 8.17 -6.36 -22.17
N LEU A 34 8.61 -7.41 -21.46
CA LEU A 34 9.49 -8.44 -22.02
C LEU A 34 8.88 -9.13 -23.25
N ASP A 35 7.56 -9.12 -23.34
CA ASP A 35 6.76 -9.59 -24.46
C ASP A 35 6.20 -8.39 -25.23
N ALA A 36 6.78 -8.09 -26.39
CA ALA A 36 6.39 -6.96 -27.25
C ALA A 36 4.90 -7.04 -27.68
N GLU A 37 4.39 -8.26 -27.93
CA GLU A 37 2.99 -8.45 -28.33
C GLU A 37 2.04 -8.10 -27.18
N ARG A 38 2.43 -8.38 -25.94
CA ARG A 38 1.67 -7.97 -24.76
C ARG A 38 1.63 -6.46 -24.61
N ALA A 39 2.76 -5.77 -24.79
CA ALA A 39 2.81 -4.31 -24.77
C ALA A 39 1.95 -3.71 -25.89
N LYS A 40 2.04 -4.26 -27.10
CA LYS A 40 1.21 -3.84 -28.24
C LYS A 40 -0.27 -4.05 -27.99
N ALA A 41 -0.68 -5.24 -27.55
CA ALA A 41 -2.07 -5.54 -27.24
C ALA A 41 -2.62 -4.57 -26.19
N ARG A 42 -1.83 -4.16 -25.21
CA ARG A 42 -2.21 -3.18 -24.21
C ARG A 42 -2.36 -1.78 -24.81
N ALA A 43 -1.45 -1.38 -25.70
CA ALA A 43 -1.55 -0.12 -26.42
C ALA A 43 -2.84 -0.05 -27.27
N ASP A 44 -3.14 -1.13 -28.00
CA ASP A 44 -4.33 -1.25 -28.83
C ASP A 44 -5.62 -1.17 -28.00
N GLU A 45 -5.67 -1.92 -26.86
CA GLU A 45 -6.81 -1.93 -25.93
C GLU A 45 -7.13 -0.52 -25.40
N TYR A 46 -6.11 0.28 -25.18
CA TYR A 46 -6.26 1.64 -24.62
C TYR A 46 -6.18 2.76 -25.66
N ASN A 47 -6.10 2.42 -26.97
CA ASN A 47 -5.99 3.37 -28.08
C ASN A 47 -4.78 4.32 -27.96
N LEU A 48 -3.64 3.81 -27.51
CA LEU A 48 -2.40 4.57 -27.32
C LEU A 48 -1.58 4.59 -28.62
N THR A 49 -2.16 5.09 -29.71
CA THR A 49 -1.63 5.00 -31.09
C THR A 49 -0.29 5.72 -31.30
N GLY A 50 0.07 6.66 -30.42
CA GLY A 50 1.33 7.39 -30.49
C GLY A 50 2.42 6.88 -29.54
N ALA A 51 2.13 5.86 -28.74
CA ALA A 51 3.07 5.35 -27.77
C ALA A 51 4.15 4.47 -28.41
N VAL A 52 5.40 4.64 -28.00
CA VAL A 52 6.51 3.78 -28.39
C VAL A 52 6.38 2.43 -27.68
N ILE A 53 6.41 1.34 -28.45
CA ILE A 53 6.35 -0.02 -27.93
C ILE A 53 7.74 -0.62 -27.93
N GLY A 54 8.20 -1.20 -26.83
CA GLY A 54 9.51 -1.81 -26.72
C GLY A 54 9.64 -2.91 -25.71
N THR A 55 10.76 -3.65 -25.77
CA THR A 55 11.15 -4.68 -24.81
C THR A 55 12.33 -4.24 -23.93
N SER A 56 12.96 -3.12 -24.25
CA SER A 56 14.04 -2.49 -23.49
C SER A 56 13.56 -1.17 -22.92
N LEU A 57 13.56 -1.03 -21.60
CA LEU A 57 13.18 0.20 -20.93
C LEU A 57 14.12 1.35 -21.34
N ASP A 58 15.44 1.15 -21.29
CA ASP A 58 16.43 2.18 -21.63
C ASP A 58 16.21 2.72 -23.05
N ALA A 59 15.99 1.83 -24.04
CA ALA A 59 15.76 2.26 -25.41
C ALA A 59 14.48 3.11 -25.58
N VAL A 60 13.41 2.78 -24.85
CA VAL A 60 12.15 3.55 -24.87
C VAL A 60 12.32 4.88 -24.13
N LEU A 61 13.06 4.92 -23.02
CA LEU A 61 13.36 6.14 -22.27
C LEU A 61 14.21 7.11 -23.09
N ASP A 62 15.25 6.62 -23.79
CA ASP A 62 16.08 7.41 -24.68
C ASP A 62 15.28 8.05 -25.81
N GLN A 63 14.35 7.29 -26.40
CA GLN A 63 13.51 7.76 -27.51
C GLN A 63 12.44 8.75 -27.06
N THR A 64 11.79 8.50 -25.93
CA THR A 64 10.60 9.27 -25.50
C THR A 64 10.91 10.40 -24.54
N ARG A 65 12.02 10.30 -23.78
CA ARG A 65 12.43 11.25 -22.74
C ARG A 65 11.28 11.68 -21.84
N PRO A 66 10.62 10.73 -21.15
CA PRO A 66 9.44 11.02 -20.36
C PRO A 66 9.79 11.72 -19.05
N ASP A 67 8.80 12.30 -18.41
CA ASP A 67 8.94 12.90 -17.07
C ASP A 67 8.98 11.82 -15.97
N ALA A 68 8.26 10.71 -16.17
CA ALA A 68 8.14 9.65 -15.17
C ALA A 68 8.01 8.26 -15.79
N VAL A 69 8.27 7.25 -14.95
CA VAL A 69 8.03 5.84 -15.22
C VAL A 69 6.98 5.31 -14.26
N PHE A 70 6.00 4.58 -14.79
CA PHE A 70 5.06 3.77 -14.02
C PHE A 70 5.52 2.32 -14.06
N ASP A 71 5.99 1.84 -12.89
CA ASP A 71 6.53 0.50 -12.72
C ASP A 71 5.45 -0.47 -12.25
N VAL A 72 5.02 -1.35 -13.14
CA VAL A 72 3.98 -2.36 -12.93
C VAL A 72 4.53 -3.78 -13.11
N VAL A 73 5.85 -3.94 -12.98
CA VAL A 73 6.52 -5.24 -13.08
C VAL A 73 6.42 -6.06 -11.78
N VAL A 74 6.85 -7.31 -11.84
CA VAL A 74 6.98 -8.17 -10.65
C VAL A 74 8.07 -7.64 -9.70
N PRO A 75 7.96 -7.89 -8.39
CA PRO A 75 8.89 -7.32 -7.40
C PRO A 75 10.37 -7.59 -7.67
N ALA A 76 10.72 -8.76 -8.19
CA ALA A 76 12.11 -9.14 -8.49
C ALA A 76 12.78 -8.28 -9.59
N ALA A 77 12.00 -7.66 -10.49
CA ALA A 77 12.52 -6.81 -11.56
C ALA A 77 12.56 -5.31 -11.20
N ARG A 78 11.95 -4.90 -10.08
CA ARG A 78 11.76 -3.47 -9.75
C ARG A 78 13.03 -2.70 -9.54
N ARG A 79 14.03 -3.33 -8.90
CA ARG A 79 15.30 -2.65 -8.67
C ARG A 79 15.95 -2.18 -9.97
N GLU A 80 15.97 -3.02 -10.99
CA GLU A 80 16.54 -2.69 -12.29
C GLU A 80 15.74 -1.59 -12.99
N VAL A 81 14.41 -1.70 -13.00
CA VAL A 81 13.52 -0.65 -13.54
C VAL A 81 13.72 0.68 -12.82
N ALA A 82 13.80 0.69 -11.50
CA ALA A 82 14.01 1.90 -10.71
C ALA A 82 15.37 2.56 -11.04
N LEU A 83 16.44 1.77 -11.06
CA LEU A 83 17.78 2.30 -11.39
C LEU A 83 17.84 2.86 -12.80
N SER A 84 17.24 2.19 -13.79
CA SER A 84 17.13 2.69 -15.16
C SER A 84 16.34 4.01 -15.21
N ALA A 85 15.16 4.08 -14.58
CA ALA A 85 14.35 5.29 -14.54
C ALA A 85 15.12 6.49 -13.96
N PHE A 86 15.81 6.31 -12.83
CA PHE A 86 16.59 7.38 -12.19
C PHE A 86 17.83 7.76 -13.00
N ALA A 87 18.49 6.83 -13.70
CA ALA A 87 19.59 7.12 -14.60
C ALA A 87 19.16 8.00 -15.80
N HIS A 88 17.91 7.86 -16.25
CA HIS A 88 17.30 8.71 -17.28
C HIS A 88 16.59 9.95 -16.73
N ASN A 89 16.85 10.34 -15.47
CA ASN A 89 16.25 11.48 -14.81
C ASN A 89 14.71 11.45 -14.70
N CYS A 90 14.09 10.28 -14.73
CA CYS A 90 12.65 10.13 -14.57
C CYS A 90 12.25 10.07 -13.10
N HIS A 91 11.07 10.61 -12.77
CA HIS A 91 10.37 10.28 -11.54
C HIS A 91 9.81 8.86 -11.62
N LEU A 92 9.51 8.22 -10.48
CA LEU A 92 9.09 6.82 -10.48
C LEU A 92 7.88 6.60 -9.57
N LEU A 93 6.82 6.02 -10.09
CA LEU A 93 5.72 5.48 -9.32
C LEU A 93 5.70 3.94 -9.48
N THR A 94 5.85 3.23 -8.38
CA THR A 94 6.09 1.77 -8.35
C THR A 94 4.90 1.03 -7.73
N GLU A 95 4.48 -0.09 -8.32
CA GLU A 95 3.54 -1.01 -7.66
C GLU A 95 4.09 -1.54 -6.33
N LYS A 96 3.18 -1.93 -5.46
CA LYS A 96 3.55 -2.63 -4.21
C LYS A 96 3.95 -4.12 -4.49
N PRO A 97 4.77 -4.71 -3.65
CA PRO A 97 5.62 -4.10 -2.62
C PRO A 97 6.75 -3.28 -3.24
N LEU A 98 7.32 -2.34 -2.50
CA LEU A 98 8.45 -1.48 -2.94
C LEU A 98 9.58 -2.28 -3.59
N ALA A 99 9.91 -3.45 -3.04
CA ALA A 99 10.92 -4.38 -3.54
C ALA A 99 10.64 -5.80 -3.04
N ASP A 100 11.41 -6.75 -3.55
CA ASP A 100 11.41 -8.16 -3.15
C ASP A 100 12.27 -8.46 -1.91
N SER A 101 13.08 -7.50 -1.48
CA SER A 101 13.93 -7.61 -0.29
C SER A 101 14.19 -6.26 0.37
N PRO A 102 14.55 -6.23 1.66
CA PRO A 102 14.95 -5.00 2.36
C PRO A 102 16.17 -4.33 1.72
N GLU A 103 17.13 -5.11 1.19
CA GLU A 103 18.33 -4.63 0.53
C GLU A 103 17.98 -3.88 -0.76
N ASN A 104 17.13 -4.48 -1.60
CA ASN A 104 16.68 -3.87 -2.85
C ASN A 104 15.84 -2.62 -2.58
N ALA A 105 14.99 -2.63 -1.54
CA ALA A 105 14.23 -1.46 -1.12
C ALA A 105 15.13 -0.27 -0.76
N ARG A 106 16.17 -0.52 0.07
CA ARG A 106 17.16 0.52 0.42
C ARG A 106 17.89 1.05 -0.79
N ALA A 107 18.29 0.16 -1.72
CA ALA A 107 18.98 0.58 -2.95
C ALA A 107 18.11 1.48 -3.82
N ILE A 108 16.81 1.18 -3.96
CA ILE A 108 15.86 1.99 -4.73
C ILE A 108 15.66 3.36 -4.08
N VAL A 109 15.40 3.41 -2.77
CA VAL A 109 15.20 4.66 -2.03
C VAL A 109 16.43 5.56 -2.12
N GLU A 110 17.62 4.98 -1.94
CA GLU A 110 18.87 5.73 -2.02
C GLU A 110 19.15 6.23 -3.45
N ALA A 111 18.83 5.44 -4.47
CA ALA A 111 18.98 5.86 -5.87
C ALA A 111 18.04 7.04 -6.19
N ALA A 112 16.79 7.01 -5.73
CA ALA A 112 15.85 8.12 -5.89
C ALA A 112 16.37 9.41 -5.22
N ARG A 113 16.89 9.29 -3.98
CA ARG A 113 17.48 10.39 -3.23
C ARG A 113 18.66 11.02 -3.98
N ARG A 114 19.59 10.19 -4.48
CA ARG A 114 20.76 10.66 -5.25
C ARG A 114 20.39 11.34 -6.55
N ALA A 115 19.38 10.81 -7.24
CA ALA A 115 18.88 11.39 -8.48
C ALA A 115 18.05 12.67 -8.25
N GLY A 116 17.65 12.97 -7.02
CA GLY A 116 16.74 14.08 -6.72
C GLY A 116 15.36 13.91 -7.38
N ARG A 117 14.89 12.66 -7.52
CA ARG A 117 13.63 12.35 -8.19
C ARG A 117 12.57 11.88 -7.19
N VAL A 118 11.33 12.25 -7.47
CA VAL A 118 10.19 11.77 -6.71
C VAL A 118 10.03 10.27 -6.96
N HIS A 119 9.98 9.51 -5.88
CA HIS A 119 9.66 8.09 -5.88
C HIS A 119 8.49 7.84 -4.92
N ALA A 120 7.44 7.19 -5.41
CA ALA A 120 6.30 6.77 -4.60
C ALA A 120 5.93 5.31 -4.89
N VAL A 121 5.24 4.68 -3.92
CA VAL A 121 4.80 3.28 -3.99
C VAL A 121 3.28 3.22 -3.91
N VAL A 122 2.64 2.36 -4.69
CA VAL A 122 1.19 2.25 -4.75
C VAL A 122 0.64 1.57 -3.49
N GLN A 123 0.58 2.36 -2.40
CA GLN A 123 -0.21 2.01 -1.21
C GLN A 123 -1.59 2.65 -1.32
N ASN A 124 -2.35 2.10 -2.23
CA ASN A 124 -3.62 2.65 -2.68
C ASN A 124 -4.70 2.74 -1.60
N ARG A 125 -4.56 2.01 -0.48
CA ARG A 125 -5.52 2.05 0.63
C ARG A 125 -5.48 3.37 1.40
N ARG A 126 -4.37 4.08 1.41
CA ARG A 126 -4.32 5.46 1.96
C ARG A 126 -5.28 6.41 1.24
N TYR A 127 -5.70 6.06 0.01
CA TYR A 127 -6.61 6.84 -0.84
C TYR A 127 -8.03 6.26 -0.88
N VAL A 128 -8.39 5.41 0.09
CA VAL A 128 -9.76 4.99 0.36
C VAL A 128 -10.43 6.04 1.24
N ALA A 129 -11.63 6.44 0.87
CA ALA A 129 -12.35 7.54 1.52
C ALA A 129 -12.46 7.36 3.05
N ASN A 130 -12.87 6.18 3.52
CA ASN A 130 -13.03 5.94 4.96
C ASN A 130 -11.68 5.83 5.69
N VAL A 131 -10.61 5.38 5.06
CA VAL A 131 -9.26 5.40 5.66
C VAL A 131 -8.82 6.85 5.94
N ARG A 132 -9.08 7.78 5.01
CA ARG A 132 -8.80 9.21 5.20
C ARG A 132 -9.68 9.84 6.27
N ARG A 133 -10.97 9.53 6.27
CA ARG A 133 -11.91 9.99 7.31
C ARG A 133 -11.48 9.53 8.70
N ILE A 134 -11.10 8.25 8.85
CA ILE A 134 -10.59 7.69 10.10
C ILE A 134 -9.33 8.44 10.55
N ARG A 135 -8.35 8.60 9.67
CA ARG A 135 -7.12 9.33 9.98
C ARG A 135 -7.43 10.74 10.50
N ARG A 136 -8.23 11.51 9.77
CA ARG A 136 -8.61 12.87 10.12
C ARG A 136 -9.39 12.95 11.44
N PHE A 137 -10.30 11.99 11.67
CA PHE A 137 -11.04 11.90 12.91
C PHE A 137 -10.13 11.62 14.11
N LEU A 138 -9.17 10.73 13.99
CA LEU A 138 -8.19 10.45 15.04
C LEU A 138 -7.28 11.65 15.30
N ASP A 139 -6.82 12.33 14.25
CA ASP A 139 -6.00 13.55 14.36
C ASP A 139 -6.77 14.72 15.03
N SER A 140 -8.10 14.76 14.91
CA SER A 140 -8.92 15.76 15.61
C SER A 140 -8.99 15.59 17.12
N GLY A 141 -8.58 14.40 17.62
CA GLY A 141 -8.61 14.06 19.05
C GLY A 141 -10.03 13.82 19.62
N GLY A 142 -11.04 13.64 18.76
CA GLY A 142 -12.45 13.47 19.17
C GLY A 142 -12.68 12.38 20.21
N ILE A 143 -11.93 11.27 20.11
CA ILE A 143 -11.95 10.15 21.06
C ILE A 143 -10.66 9.99 21.89
N GLY A 144 -9.76 10.97 21.82
CA GLY A 144 -8.42 10.90 22.44
C GLY A 144 -7.40 10.18 21.56
N ALA A 145 -6.18 9.97 22.08
CA ALA A 145 -5.12 9.29 21.36
C ALA A 145 -5.45 7.80 21.17
N ALA A 146 -5.19 7.28 19.97
CA ALA A 146 -5.33 5.84 19.72
C ALA A 146 -4.32 5.05 20.55
N THR A 147 -4.79 3.98 21.20
CA THR A 147 -3.97 3.06 22.02
C THR A 147 -3.80 1.71 21.35
N SER A 148 -4.83 1.24 20.64
CA SER A 148 -4.71 0.03 19.84
C SER A 148 -5.55 0.10 18.58
N ILE A 149 -5.09 -0.62 17.54
CA ILE A 149 -5.80 -0.83 16.30
C ILE A 149 -5.83 -2.32 15.99
N HIS A 150 -6.95 -2.82 15.53
CA HIS A 150 -7.20 -4.23 15.25
C HIS A 150 -7.78 -4.34 13.85
N ALA A 151 -7.26 -5.28 13.05
CA ALA A 151 -7.74 -5.54 11.71
C ALA A 151 -7.93 -7.04 11.48
N ASP A 152 -9.09 -7.39 10.95
CA ASP A 152 -9.42 -8.73 10.46
C ASP A 152 -9.53 -8.70 8.94
N PHE A 153 -8.88 -9.68 8.29
CA PHE A 153 -8.93 -9.83 6.85
C PHE A 153 -9.14 -11.29 6.45
N PHE A 154 -10.37 -11.65 6.13
CA PHE A 154 -10.78 -13.02 5.81
C PHE A 154 -11.49 -13.05 4.46
N ILE A 155 -10.80 -13.57 3.43
CA ILE A 155 -11.32 -13.74 2.07
C ILE A 155 -10.77 -15.05 1.51
N ALA A 156 -11.45 -15.63 0.52
CA ALA A 156 -11.03 -16.88 -0.11
C ALA A 156 -10.96 -16.71 -1.65
N PRO A 157 -9.99 -15.94 -2.20
CA PRO A 157 -9.86 -15.74 -3.63
C PRO A 157 -9.06 -16.86 -4.29
N HIS A 158 -9.58 -17.40 -5.38
CA HIS A 158 -8.88 -18.33 -6.26
C HIS A 158 -8.26 -17.54 -7.43
N PHE A 159 -7.06 -17.01 -7.24
CA PHE A 159 -6.39 -16.22 -8.29
C PHE A 159 -5.76 -17.06 -9.38
N GLY A 160 -5.32 -18.28 -9.04
CA GLY A 160 -4.46 -19.09 -9.90
C GLY A 160 -3.06 -18.47 -10.09
N GLY A 161 -2.24 -19.20 -10.87
CA GLY A 161 -0.95 -18.68 -11.32
C GLY A 161 0.07 -18.52 -10.18
N PHE A 162 0.96 -17.54 -10.32
CA PHE A 162 2.14 -17.40 -9.46
C PHE A 162 1.81 -17.19 -7.97
N ARG A 163 0.64 -16.64 -7.65
CA ARG A 163 0.23 -16.39 -6.26
C ARG A 163 0.05 -17.67 -5.48
N GLU A 164 -0.47 -18.71 -6.12
CA GLU A 164 -0.66 -20.03 -5.48
C GLU A 164 0.68 -20.70 -5.14
N GLU A 165 1.74 -20.33 -5.86
CA GLU A 165 3.09 -20.86 -5.66
C GLU A 165 3.99 -19.97 -4.76
N MET A 166 3.51 -18.78 -4.35
CA MET A 166 4.28 -17.88 -3.49
C MET A 166 4.48 -18.46 -2.10
N ALA A 167 5.67 -18.26 -1.54
CA ALA A 167 5.88 -18.35 -0.09
C ALA A 167 5.31 -17.12 0.59
N HIS A 168 4.81 -17.27 1.81
CA HIS A 168 4.28 -16.17 2.64
C HIS A 168 3.24 -15.31 1.92
N VAL A 169 2.38 -15.97 1.14
CA VAL A 169 1.53 -15.30 0.15
C VAL A 169 0.62 -14.22 0.77
N LEU A 170 0.02 -14.49 1.94
CA LEU A 170 -0.82 -13.49 2.61
C LEU A 170 -0.03 -12.28 3.08
N LEU A 171 1.13 -12.50 3.71
CA LEU A 171 1.96 -11.43 4.25
C LEU A 171 2.54 -10.54 3.14
N LEU A 172 3.10 -11.14 2.08
CA LEU A 172 3.76 -10.43 0.99
C LEU A 172 2.80 -9.73 0.03
N ASP A 173 1.69 -10.39 -0.34
CA ASP A 173 0.83 -9.85 -1.41
C ASP A 173 -0.33 -9.00 -0.86
N MET A 174 -0.88 -9.36 0.33
CA MET A 174 -2.08 -8.69 0.83
C MET A 174 -1.90 -7.95 2.16
N ALA A 175 -1.28 -8.57 3.17
CA ALA A 175 -1.20 -7.95 4.48
C ALA A 175 -0.43 -6.62 4.49
N ILE A 176 0.48 -6.42 3.54
CA ILE A 176 1.19 -5.15 3.35
C ILE A 176 0.23 -3.95 3.22
N HIS A 177 -0.93 -4.13 2.58
CA HIS A 177 -1.95 -3.08 2.47
C HIS A 177 -2.59 -2.75 3.82
N THR A 178 -2.89 -3.79 4.61
CA THR A 178 -3.49 -3.63 5.94
C THR A 178 -2.48 -3.06 6.93
N PHE A 179 -1.22 -3.50 6.88
CA PHE A 179 -0.14 -2.97 7.72
C PHE A 179 0.13 -1.48 7.45
N ASP A 180 0.20 -1.11 6.17
CA ASP A 180 0.36 0.29 5.77
C ASP A 180 -0.83 1.15 6.19
N ALA A 181 -2.06 0.67 5.98
CA ALA A 181 -3.27 1.39 6.38
C ALA A 181 -3.35 1.58 7.90
N ALA A 182 -3.01 0.55 8.70
CA ALA A 182 -2.94 0.65 10.16
C ALA A 182 -1.95 1.74 10.59
N ARG A 183 -0.73 1.70 10.05
CA ARG A 183 0.32 2.67 10.30
C ARG A 183 -0.10 4.09 9.93
N TYR A 184 -0.74 4.26 8.77
CA TYR A 184 -1.26 5.53 8.31
C TYR A 184 -2.37 6.07 9.21
N MET A 185 -3.38 5.26 9.56
CA MET A 185 -4.53 5.71 10.33
C MET A 185 -4.16 6.21 11.73
N VAL A 186 -3.26 5.52 12.44
CA VAL A 186 -2.90 5.90 13.82
C VAL A 186 -1.61 6.71 13.94
N GLY A 187 -0.91 6.97 12.84
CA GLY A 187 0.34 7.73 12.84
C GLY A 187 1.43 7.04 13.67
N GLY A 188 1.57 5.71 13.53
CA GLY A 188 2.54 4.91 14.29
C GLY A 188 3.77 4.56 13.49
N GLU A 189 4.90 4.34 14.20
CA GLU A 189 6.15 3.83 13.63
C GLU A 189 6.40 2.42 14.18
N PRO A 190 6.49 1.40 13.32
CA PRO A 190 6.64 0.02 13.78
C PRO A 190 8.02 -0.20 14.43
N THR A 191 8.04 -0.77 15.64
CA THR A 191 9.26 -1.03 16.40
C THR A 191 9.54 -2.52 16.58
N SER A 192 8.50 -3.37 16.63
CA SER A 192 8.66 -4.82 16.74
C SER A 192 7.39 -5.56 16.36
N VAL A 193 7.53 -6.87 16.10
CA VAL A 193 6.43 -7.77 15.77
C VAL A 193 6.59 -9.14 16.37
N CYS A 194 5.47 -9.76 16.79
CA CYS A 194 5.30 -11.20 16.96
C CYS A 194 4.31 -11.68 15.92
N CYS A 195 4.68 -12.68 15.12
CA CYS A 195 3.80 -13.24 14.07
C CYS A 195 3.79 -14.76 14.12
N GLN A 196 2.65 -15.32 13.83
CA GLN A 196 2.46 -16.72 13.51
C GLN A 196 1.82 -16.82 12.13
N GLU A 197 2.39 -17.65 11.29
CA GLU A 197 1.87 -17.98 9.97
C GLU A 197 1.57 -19.48 9.90
N TRP A 198 0.53 -19.86 9.19
CA TRP A 198 0.18 -21.27 9.01
C TRP A 198 -0.53 -21.51 7.69
N GLU A 199 -0.59 -22.79 7.29
CA GLU A 199 -1.31 -23.25 6.12
C GLU A 199 -2.49 -24.10 6.57
N PRO A 200 -3.75 -23.65 6.40
CA PRO A 200 -4.92 -24.47 6.72
C PRO A 200 -5.04 -25.68 5.79
N PRO A 201 -5.59 -26.83 6.26
CA PRO A 201 -5.72 -28.05 5.43
C PRO A 201 -6.58 -27.89 4.17
N ASN A 202 -7.46 -26.87 4.14
CA ASN A 202 -8.32 -26.54 3.00
C ASN A 202 -7.69 -25.51 2.05
N SER A 203 -6.45 -25.13 2.27
CA SER A 203 -5.78 -24.16 1.42
C SER A 203 -5.40 -24.74 0.05
N TRP A 204 -5.47 -23.88 -0.95
CA TRP A 204 -4.92 -24.15 -2.31
C TRP A 204 -3.64 -23.36 -2.59
N TYR A 205 -3.16 -22.60 -1.62
CA TYR A 205 -1.88 -21.91 -1.69
C TYR A 205 -0.76 -22.82 -1.18
N ARG A 206 0.44 -22.60 -1.68
CA ARG A 206 1.61 -23.39 -1.31
C ARG A 206 2.05 -23.15 0.14
N GLN A 207 2.03 -21.87 0.60
CA GLN A 207 2.56 -21.51 1.90
C GLN A 207 2.06 -20.14 2.38
N GLY A 208 1.67 -20.09 3.66
CA GLY A 208 1.43 -18.84 4.35
C GLY A 208 0.14 -18.13 3.94
N SER A 209 -0.93 -18.90 3.71
CA SER A 209 -2.23 -18.34 3.38
C SER A 209 -2.98 -17.77 4.58
N SER A 210 -2.51 -18.01 5.80
CA SER A 210 -3.09 -17.49 7.04
C SER A 210 -2.02 -17.00 8.00
N ALA A 211 -2.29 -15.88 8.67
CA ALA A 211 -1.36 -15.28 9.63
C ALA A 211 -2.06 -14.50 10.72
N SER A 212 -1.41 -14.42 11.88
CA SER A 212 -1.79 -13.51 12.98
C SER A 212 -0.54 -12.79 13.48
N ALA A 213 -0.63 -11.47 13.64
CA ALA A 213 0.52 -10.66 14.03
C ALA A 213 0.14 -9.60 15.08
N ILE A 214 1.09 -9.30 15.96
CA ILE A 214 1.00 -8.22 16.96
C ILE A 214 2.21 -7.33 16.78
N PHE A 215 1.97 -6.08 16.40
CA PHE A 215 3.00 -5.05 16.22
C PHE A 215 2.99 -4.06 17.38
N ASP A 216 4.15 -3.64 17.80
CA ASP A 216 4.34 -2.40 18.54
C ASP A 216 4.59 -1.28 17.52
N LEU A 217 3.71 -0.27 17.49
CA LEU A 217 3.81 0.88 16.59
C LEU A 217 4.47 2.11 17.27
N GLY A 218 5.16 1.91 18.38
CA GLY A 218 5.74 3.00 19.14
C GLY A 218 4.70 3.89 19.83
N GLY A 219 5.17 4.75 20.74
CA GLY A 219 4.30 5.70 21.44
C GLY A 219 3.14 5.06 22.21
N GLY A 220 3.28 3.80 22.65
CA GLY A 220 2.25 3.06 23.39
C GLY A 220 1.11 2.54 22.52
N LYS A 221 1.27 2.46 21.21
CA LYS A 221 0.27 1.96 20.28
C LYS A 221 0.53 0.51 19.87
N THR A 222 -0.50 -0.32 19.94
CA THR A 222 -0.43 -1.73 19.50
C THR A 222 -1.32 -1.94 18.29
N PHE A 223 -0.81 -2.68 17.29
CA PHE A 223 -1.60 -3.15 16.15
C PHE A 223 -1.70 -4.67 16.17
N THR A 224 -2.92 -5.20 16.07
CA THR A 224 -3.15 -6.63 15.89
C THR A 224 -3.78 -6.92 14.54
N TYR A 225 -3.31 -7.96 13.90
CA TYR A 225 -3.79 -8.43 12.60
C TYR A 225 -4.14 -9.91 12.68
N ALA A 226 -5.28 -10.27 12.12
CA ALA A 226 -5.63 -11.65 11.83
C ALA A 226 -6.13 -11.74 10.40
N GLY A 227 -5.62 -12.71 9.63
CA GLY A 227 -6.00 -12.80 8.23
C GLY A 227 -5.88 -14.20 7.65
N SER A 228 -6.69 -14.48 6.63
CA SER A 228 -6.61 -15.70 5.83
C SER A 228 -7.11 -15.45 4.41
N TRP A 229 -6.39 -16.02 3.45
CA TRP A 229 -6.82 -16.11 2.05
C TRP A 229 -7.51 -17.44 1.70
N CYS A 230 -7.79 -18.25 2.72
CA CYS A 230 -8.53 -19.49 2.60
C CYS A 230 -9.77 -19.53 3.51
N ALA A 231 -10.31 -18.35 3.86
CA ALA A 231 -11.44 -18.22 4.75
C ALA A 231 -12.75 -18.31 3.97
N ASP A 232 -13.27 -19.52 3.81
CA ASP A 232 -14.62 -19.74 3.33
C ASP A 232 -15.66 -19.35 4.39
N GLY A 233 -16.86 -18.90 3.95
CA GLY A 233 -17.94 -18.52 4.84
C GLY A 233 -18.10 -17.01 5.01
N PHE A 234 -18.17 -16.50 6.25
CA PHE A 234 -18.29 -15.07 6.52
C PHE A 234 -17.00 -14.33 6.14
N ARG A 235 -17.07 -13.49 5.11
CA ARG A 235 -15.94 -12.76 4.57
C ARG A 235 -15.94 -11.31 5.05
N THR A 236 -14.75 -10.77 5.24
CA THR A 236 -14.57 -9.32 5.31
C THR A 236 -14.69 -8.68 3.92
N SER A 237 -14.70 -7.36 3.87
CA SER A 237 -14.44 -6.65 2.62
C SER A 237 -12.95 -6.82 2.21
N TRP A 238 -12.61 -6.36 1.02
CA TRP A 238 -11.21 -6.22 0.60
C TRP A 238 -10.44 -5.20 1.43
N GLU A 239 -11.14 -4.29 2.13
CA GLU A 239 -10.54 -3.32 3.04
C GLU A 239 -10.35 -3.87 4.46
N GLY A 240 -10.86 -5.09 4.73
CA GLY A 240 -10.85 -5.68 6.06
C GLY A 240 -11.94 -5.15 6.97
N SER A 241 -11.94 -5.61 8.23
CA SER A 241 -12.80 -5.11 9.31
C SER A 241 -11.91 -4.56 10.42
N TRP A 242 -12.27 -3.40 10.98
CA TRP A 242 -11.40 -2.64 11.84
C TRP A 242 -12.04 -2.24 13.15
N ARG A 243 -11.25 -2.26 14.22
CA ARG A 243 -11.58 -1.65 15.51
C ARG A 243 -10.38 -0.82 15.97
N ILE A 244 -10.63 0.43 16.33
CA ILE A 244 -9.63 1.32 16.91
C ILE A 244 -10.11 1.71 18.31
N VAL A 245 -9.25 1.48 19.30
CA VAL A 245 -9.49 1.87 20.69
C VAL A 245 -8.61 3.08 21.00
N ALA A 246 -9.20 4.06 21.64
CA ALA A 246 -8.54 5.30 22.05
C ALA A 246 -8.80 5.58 23.53
N GLU A 247 -8.16 6.61 24.08
CA GLU A 247 -8.21 6.94 25.52
C GLU A 247 -9.63 7.22 26.05
N ARG A 248 -10.52 7.73 25.18
CA ARG A 248 -11.87 8.18 25.60
C ARG A 248 -12.99 7.59 24.74
N GLY A 249 -12.70 6.65 23.86
CA GLY A 249 -13.70 6.10 22.98
C GLY A 249 -13.15 5.04 22.05
N SER A 250 -13.96 4.64 21.10
CA SER A 250 -13.57 3.67 20.08
C SER A 250 -14.29 3.92 18.76
N LEU A 251 -13.68 3.37 17.69
CA LEU A 251 -14.22 3.42 16.34
C LEU A 251 -14.25 2.00 15.77
N ILE A 252 -15.29 1.67 15.02
CA ILE A 252 -15.37 0.45 14.22
C ILE A 252 -15.67 0.79 12.77
N TRP A 253 -15.07 0.00 11.87
CA TRP A 253 -15.33 0.09 10.42
C TRP A 253 -15.38 -1.32 9.83
N ASP A 254 -16.43 -1.62 9.09
CA ASP A 254 -16.63 -2.93 8.45
C ASP A 254 -15.90 -3.07 7.09
N GLY A 255 -15.14 -2.05 6.70
CA GLY A 255 -14.47 -2.00 5.39
C GLY A 255 -15.37 -1.55 4.23
N HIS A 256 -16.63 -1.26 4.50
CA HIS A 256 -17.63 -0.69 3.59
C HIS A 256 -18.14 0.65 4.13
N ASP A 257 -19.44 0.83 4.23
CA ASP A 257 -20.08 2.06 4.68
C ASP A 257 -20.30 2.12 6.20
N GLY A 258 -20.12 1.00 6.90
CA GLY A 258 -20.39 0.85 8.33
C GLY A 258 -19.30 1.44 9.23
N LEU A 259 -19.07 2.77 9.13
CA LEU A 259 -18.11 3.50 9.96
C LEU A 259 -18.84 4.19 11.13
N LYS A 260 -18.51 3.81 12.38
CA LYS A 260 -19.15 4.30 13.60
C LYS A 260 -18.11 4.59 14.68
N ALA A 261 -18.35 5.62 15.48
CA ALA A 261 -17.53 5.94 16.63
C ALA A 261 -18.39 6.27 17.86
N GLU A 262 -17.85 5.96 19.02
CA GLU A 262 -18.43 6.30 20.32
C GLU A 262 -17.37 6.96 21.21
N VAL A 263 -17.81 7.88 22.04
CA VAL A 263 -16.98 8.57 23.03
C VAL A 263 -17.61 8.45 24.40
N MET A 264 -16.82 8.47 25.45
CA MET A 264 -17.28 8.50 26.84
C MET A 264 -18.16 9.75 27.06
N ALA A 265 -19.39 9.56 27.57
CA ALA A 265 -20.38 10.63 27.67
C ALA A 265 -20.06 11.67 28.73
N SER A 266 -19.60 11.26 29.90
CA SER A 266 -19.16 12.13 31.02
C SER A 266 -18.55 11.25 32.09
N GLY A 267 -17.63 11.78 32.87
CA GLY A 267 -16.98 11.20 34.04
C GLY A 267 -17.08 9.68 34.26
N ARG A 268 -16.13 9.11 34.91
CA ARG A 268 -16.16 7.67 35.25
C ARG A 268 -17.10 7.46 36.40
N ASP A 269 -18.27 6.83 36.12
CA ASP A 269 -19.31 6.56 37.08
C ASP A 269 -19.84 5.14 36.90
N GLY A 270 -19.46 4.24 37.80
CA GLY A 270 -19.89 2.84 37.82
C GLY A 270 -18.88 1.83 37.27
N LEU A 271 -19.36 0.60 37.06
CA LEU A 271 -18.54 -0.51 36.56
C LEU A 271 -18.17 -0.34 35.07
N ILE A 272 -19.09 0.22 34.30
CA ILE A 272 -18.92 0.52 32.87
C ILE A 272 -19.39 1.94 32.64
N ASP A 273 -18.50 2.76 32.06
CA ASP A 273 -18.82 4.14 31.72
C ASP A 273 -19.86 4.20 30.58
N LYS A 274 -20.73 5.19 30.64
CA LYS A 274 -21.69 5.44 29.56
C LYS A 274 -20.96 6.04 28.37
N THR A 275 -21.28 5.53 27.19
CA THR A 275 -20.81 6.07 25.91
C THR A 275 -21.96 6.74 25.17
N GLN A 276 -21.61 7.61 24.24
CA GLN A 276 -22.54 8.21 23.29
C GLN A 276 -21.91 8.19 21.89
N PRO A 277 -22.73 8.07 20.84
CA PRO A 277 -22.25 8.21 19.47
C PRO A 277 -21.57 9.56 19.25
N ILE A 278 -20.52 9.55 18.42
CA ILE A 278 -19.86 10.74 17.90
C ILE A 278 -19.72 10.62 16.39
N ASP A 279 -20.03 11.66 15.66
CA ASP A 279 -19.97 11.64 14.21
C ASP A 279 -18.52 11.66 13.73
N VAL A 280 -18.21 10.74 12.83
CA VAL A 280 -16.97 10.79 12.04
C VAL A 280 -17.20 11.76 10.88
N PRO A 281 -16.43 12.85 10.78
CA PRO A 281 -16.64 13.87 9.76
C PRO A 281 -16.68 13.28 8.34
N PRO A 282 -17.41 13.92 7.42
CA PRO A 282 -17.41 13.52 6.01
C PRO A 282 -16.00 13.66 5.41
N LEU A 283 -15.83 13.13 4.21
CA LEU A 283 -14.61 13.31 3.43
C LEU A 283 -14.37 14.80 3.18
N ASP A 284 -13.12 15.24 3.33
CA ASP A 284 -12.75 16.60 2.99
C ASP A 284 -12.60 16.71 1.45
N PRO A 285 -13.14 17.78 0.84
CA PRO A 285 -13.03 17.98 -0.61
C PRO A 285 -11.59 18.03 -1.14
N VAL A 286 -10.60 18.33 -0.30
CA VAL A 286 -9.18 18.34 -0.70
C VAL A 286 -8.56 16.95 -0.70
N ASP A 287 -9.23 15.95 -0.10
CA ASP A 287 -8.70 14.59 -0.05
C ASP A 287 -8.64 13.96 -1.45
N ARG A 288 -7.47 13.48 -1.83
CA ARG A 288 -7.31 12.66 -3.03
C ARG A 288 -7.77 11.25 -2.70
N ILE A 289 -8.78 10.78 -3.41
CA ILE A 289 -9.36 9.44 -3.23
C ILE A 289 -9.38 8.65 -4.55
N GLY A 290 -9.80 7.39 -4.48
CA GLY A 290 -9.98 6.52 -5.64
C GLY A 290 -8.83 5.56 -5.87
N GLY A 291 -8.10 5.17 -4.82
CA GLY A 291 -7.04 4.18 -4.91
C GLY A 291 -5.93 4.60 -5.87
N HIS A 292 -5.78 3.92 -7.01
CA HIS A 292 -4.78 4.26 -8.04
C HIS A 292 -4.94 5.69 -8.57
N LEU A 293 -6.17 6.15 -8.78
CA LEU A 293 -6.43 7.53 -9.23
C LEU A 293 -5.90 8.56 -8.21
N GLY A 294 -6.17 8.33 -6.93
CA GLY A 294 -5.74 9.21 -5.84
C GLY A 294 -4.22 9.30 -5.74
N ILE A 295 -3.53 8.15 -5.80
CA ILE A 295 -2.07 8.13 -5.68
C ILE A 295 -1.37 8.72 -6.91
N ILE A 296 -1.87 8.47 -8.13
CA ILE A 296 -1.30 9.08 -9.34
C ILE A 296 -1.43 10.60 -9.28
N ARG A 297 -2.58 11.13 -8.85
CA ARG A 297 -2.79 12.57 -8.64
C ARG A 297 -1.86 13.15 -7.56
N ASP A 298 -1.63 12.41 -6.47
CA ASP A 298 -0.71 12.83 -5.42
C ASP A 298 0.74 12.86 -5.91
N PHE A 299 1.15 11.84 -6.67
CA PHE A 299 2.46 11.75 -7.30
C PHE A 299 2.70 12.92 -8.28
N MET A 300 1.73 13.21 -9.16
CA MET A 300 1.83 14.36 -10.08
C MET A 300 1.95 15.68 -9.33
N HIS A 301 1.10 15.89 -8.34
CA HIS A 301 1.13 17.09 -7.52
C HIS A 301 2.47 17.27 -6.81
N ALA A 302 3.03 16.19 -6.27
CA ALA A 302 4.33 16.23 -5.61
C ALA A 302 5.46 16.66 -6.58
N ILE A 303 5.41 16.20 -7.83
CA ILE A 303 6.35 16.60 -8.88
C ILE A 303 6.17 18.08 -9.23
N GLU A 304 4.94 18.54 -9.43
CA GLU A 304 4.62 19.92 -9.81
C GLU A 304 4.99 20.94 -8.72
N THR A 305 4.83 20.57 -7.46
CA THR A 305 5.03 21.48 -6.31
C THR A 305 6.37 21.30 -5.61
N GLY A 306 7.15 20.27 -5.99
CA GLY A 306 8.42 19.95 -5.31
C GLY A 306 8.21 19.40 -3.89
N THR A 307 7.00 18.87 -3.58
CA THR A 307 6.69 18.27 -2.27
C THR A 307 6.92 16.75 -2.30
N LYS A 308 6.80 16.11 -1.13
CA LYS A 308 6.84 14.64 -1.03
C LYS A 308 5.43 14.07 -1.16
N PRO A 309 5.19 13.03 -1.98
CA PRO A 309 3.91 12.31 -1.98
C PRO A 309 3.72 11.55 -0.67
N GLU A 310 2.48 11.29 -0.28
CA GLU A 310 2.17 10.61 1.00
C GLU A 310 2.77 9.20 1.11
N THR A 311 2.96 8.54 -0.03
CA THR A 311 3.51 7.18 -0.11
C THR A 311 4.93 7.17 -0.68
N HIS A 312 5.72 8.22 -0.39
CA HIS A 312 7.10 8.27 -0.89
C HIS A 312 7.92 7.06 -0.40
N GLY A 313 8.91 6.64 -1.20
CA GLY A 313 9.65 5.39 -0.96
C GLY A 313 10.28 5.29 0.42
N ALA A 314 10.84 6.40 0.93
CA ALA A 314 11.47 6.42 2.27
C ALA A 314 10.45 6.27 3.43
N ASP A 315 9.17 6.60 3.24
CA ASP A 315 8.12 6.23 4.19
C ASP A 315 7.65 4.78 4.00
N ASN A 316 7.47 4.37 2.74
CA ASN A 316 6.95 3.04 2.42
C ASN A 316 7.87 1.89 2.83
N ILE A 317 9.17 2.11 2.91
CA ILE A 317 10.13 1.11 3.38
C ILE A 317 9.78 0.60 4.79
N LYS A 318 9.13 1.43 5.61
CA LYS A 318 8.66 1.07 6.96
C LYS A 318 7.50 0.06 6.91
N SER A 319 6.58 0.21 5.96
CA SER A 319 5.49 -0.76 5.74
C SER A 319 6.03 -2.08 5.19
N LEU A 320 7.02 -2.02 4.32
CA LEU A 320 7.72 -3.21 3.84
C LEU A 320 8.47 -3.92 4.97
N ALA A 321 9.12 -3.17 5.87
CA ALA A 321 9.82 -3.73 7.04
C ALA A 321 8.85 -4.44 8.01
N MET A 322 7.59 -4.00 8.11
CA MET A 322 6.57 -4.74 8.86
C MET A 322 6.33 -6.14 8.27
N VAL A 323 6.27 -6.24 6.94
CA VAL A 323 6.06 -7.53 6.26
C VAL A 323 7.23 -8.48 6.49
N PHE A 324 8.46 -8.03 6.23
CA PHE A 324 9.65 -8.88 6.42
C PHE A 324 9.91 -9.22 7.88
N GLY A 325 9.65 -8.29 8.81
CA GLY A 325 9.70 -8.56 10.23
C GLY A 325 8.66 -9.60 10.68
N ALA A 326 7.44 -9.57 10.11
CA ALA A 326 6.42 -10.58 10.38
C ALA A 326 6.83 -11.96 9.85
N ILE A 327 7.41 -12.03 8.66
CA ILE A 327 7.93 -13.28 8.09
C ILE A 327 9.04 -13.84 8.98
N GLU A 328 10.06 -13.05 9.31
CA GLU A 328 11.14 -13.46 10.19
C GLU A 328 10.62 -13.94 11.56
N SER A 329 9.63 -13.23 12.11
CA SER A 329 9.01 -13.64 13.38
C SER A 329 8.28 -14.99 13.24
N ALA A 330 7.57 -15.22 12.16
CA ALA A 330 6.87 -16.48 11.93
C ALA A 330 7.84 -17.66 11.73
N GLU A 331 8.94 -17.44 11.02
CA GLU A 331 9.96 -18.45 10.78
C GLU A 331 10.78 -18.79 12.05
N THR A 332 11.07 -17.79 12.87
CA THR A 332 11.91 -17.97 14.07
C THR A 332 11.12 -18.27 15.34
N GLY A 333 9.81 -18.03 15.34
CA GLY A 333 8.95 -18.13 16.53
C GLY A 333 9.29 -17.09 17.61
N ARG A 334 9.95 -15.99 17.26
CA ARG A 334 10.43 -14.96 18.19
C ARG A 334 9.83 -13.59 17.87
N ARG A 335 9.82 -12.73 18.86
CA ARG A 335 9.61 -11.29 18.64
C ARG A 335 10.80 -10.71 17.89
N VAL A 336 10.53 -10.03 16.78
CA VAL A 336 11.53 -9.41 15.90
C VAL A 336 11.45 -7.90 16.05
N ALA A 337 12.59 -7.24 16.19
CA ALA A 337 12.69 -5.79 16.15
C ALA A 337 12.59 -5.31 14.70
N ILE A 338 11.74 -4.33 14.44
CA ILE A 338 11.62 -3.69 13.13
C ILE A 338 12.50 -2.45 13.15
N THR A 339 13.62 -2.52 12.44
CA THR A 339 14.52 -1.39 12.23
C THR A 339 14.22 -0.77 10.87
N ALA A 340 13.34 0.23 10.84
CA ALA A 340 13.33 1.16 9.73
C ALA A 340 14.57 2.05 9.91
N GLN A 341 15.55 1.96 9.01
CA GLN A 341 16.68 2.88 9.07
C GLN A 341 16.18 4.30 8.86
N GLU A 342 16.45 5.17 9.82
CA GLU A 342 16.19 6.60 9.75
C GLU A 342 16.92 7.22 8.54
N GLU A 343 16.25 8.17 7.89
CA GLU A 343 16.92 9.14 7.01
C GLU A 343 18.01 9.84 7.80
N LYS A 344 19.29 9.55 7.53
CA LYS A 344 20.41 10.41 7.96
C LYS A 344 20.55 11.59 7.04
#